data_643e4f37d7076b9452ae4fb50d780fb4
#
_entry.id   643e4f37d7076b9452ae4fb50d780fb4
#
_cell.length_a   1.000
_cell.length_b   1.000
_cell.length_c   1.000
_cell.angle_alpha   90.00
_cell.angle_beta   90.00
_cell.angle_gamma   90.00
#
_symmetry.space_group_name_H-M   'P 1'
#
loop_
_entity.id
_entity.type
_entity.pdbx_description
1 polymer ?
#
loop_
_entity_poly.entity_id
_entity_poly.type
_entity_poly.pdbx_seq_one_letter_code
_entity_poly.pdbx_strand_id
1 'polypeptide(L)'
;MRIKEGFMMREVAGKYVVVPVGAGTDIFKGMIQMNGLGAFLWGKLQKEQTKESLIESVLENYEVSSDRAAEDIDKFILQLSDAGILEK
;
A
#
# COMPACT_ATOMS: atom_id res chain seq x y z
N MET A 1 3.66 -8.99 -6.53
CA MET A 1 4.07 -7.62 -6.20
C MET A 1 4.25 -7.44 -4.70
N ARG A 2 5.14 -6.58 -4.32
CA ARG A 2 5.46 -6.30 -2.92
C ARG A 2 6.06 -4.90 -2.82
N ILE A 3 6.09 -4.37 -1.60
CA ILE A 3 6.74 -3.08 -1.35
C ILE A 3 8.25 -3.25 -1.45
N LYS A 4 8.92 -2.32 -2.12
CA LYS A 4 10.37 -2.28 -2.18
C LYS A 4 10.94 -1.96 -0.79
N GLU A 5 12.16 -2.41 -0.52
CA GLU A 5 12.86 -2.02 0.70
C GLU A 5 13.15 -0.51 0.67
N GLY A 6 13.23 0.09 1.84
CA GLY A 6 13.55 1.50 1.96
C GLY A 6 12.34 2.38 2.21
N PHE A 7 11.21 1.80 2.60
CA PHE A 7 10.01 2.56 2.92
C PHE A 7 9.41 2.06 4.22
N MET A 8 8.92 2.99 5.02
CA MET A 8 8.35 2.69 6.32
C MET A 8 7.05 3.46 6.48
N MET A 9 6.02 2.80 7.00
CA MET A 9 4.77 3.46 7.34
C MET A 9 4.77 3.81 8.82
N ARG A 10 4.32 5.02 9.13
CA ARG A 10 4.18 5.51 10.51
C ARG A 10 2.78 6.05 10.71
N GLU A 11 2.31 5.95 11.93
CA GLU A 11 1.08 6.62 12.33
C GLU A 11 1.45 7.89 13.09
N VAL A 12 0.94 9.03 12.61
CA VAL A 12 1.21 10.32 13.20
C VAL A 12 -0.12 11.05 13.36
N ALA A 13 -0.49 11.34 14.60
CA ALA A 13 -1.73 12.07 14.92
C ALA A 13 -2.97 11.43 14.27
N GLY A 14 -3.05 10.11 14.32
CA GLY A 14 -4.18 9.34 13.77
C GLY A 14 -4.16 9.17 12.26
N LYS A 15 -3.11 9.60 11.60
CA LYS A 15 -2.95 9.47 10.15
C LYS A 15 -1.79 8.54 9.83
N TYR A 16 -1.91 7.82 8.72
CA TYR A 16 -0.86 6.91 8.26
C TYR A 16 -0.05 7.58 7.18
N VAL A 17 1.27 7.59 7.34
CA VAL A 17 2.18 8.18 6.34
C VAL A 17 3.28 7.21 6.00
N VAL A 18 3.65 7.16 4.73
CA VAL A 18 4.78 6.37 4.24
C VAL A 18 5.93 7.32 3.97
N VAL A 19 7.08 7.01 4.53
CA VAL A 19 8.29 7.83 4.36
C VAL A 19 9.43 6.96 3.85
N PRO A 20 10.30 7.52 3.00
CA PRO A 20 11.49 6.79 2.57
C PRO A 20 12.54 6.76 3.69
N VAL A 21 13.27 5.66 3.78
CA VAL A 21 14.39 5.50 4.71
C VAL A 21 15.55 4.85 3.96
N GLY A 22 16.77 5.22 4.27
CA GLY A 22 17.94 4.63 3.62
C GLY A 22 17.88 4.76 2.10
N ALA A 23 17.98 3.63 1.38
CA ALA A 23 17.96 3.60 -0.08
C ALA A 23 16.65 4.12 -0.68
N GLY A 24 15.56 4.08 0.07
CA GLY A 24 14.27 4.60 -0.40
C GLY A 24 14.30 6.09 -0.71
N THR A 25 15.20 6.84 -0.10
CA THR A 25 15.32 8.28 -0.36
C THR A 25 15.80 8.58 -1.78
N ASP A 26 16.43 7.63 -2.45
CA ASP A 26 16.84 7.78 -3.84
C ASP A 26 15.70 7.46 -4.82
N ILE A 27 14.67 6.75 -4.36
CA ILE A 27 13.54 6.33 -5.17
C ILE A 27 12.43 7.37 -5.11
N PHE A 28 12.09 7.80 -3.90
CA PHE A 28 10.98 8.73 -3.68
C PHE A 28 11.36 9.71 -2.57
N LYS A 29 11.13 10.99 -2.82
CA LYS A 29 11.42 12.04 -1.84
C LYS A 29 10.10 12.67 -1.43
N GLY A 30 9.78 12.60 -0.16
CA GLY A 30 8.55 13.13 0.39
C GLY A 30 7.83 12.08 1.21
N MET A 31 6.52 12.26 1.37
CA MET A 31 5.71 11.32 2.12
C MET A 31 4.37 11.09 1.44
N ILE A 32 3.81 9.92 1.63
CA ILE A 32 2.50 9.56 1.08
C ILE A 32 1.56 9.33 2.25
N GLN A 33 0.44 10.04 2.28
CA GLN A 33 -0.57 9.84 3.29
C GLN A 33 -1.52 8.73 2.84
N MET A 34 -1.89 7.84 3.76
CA MET A 34 -2.78 6.72 3.49
C MET A 34 -3.94 6.70 4.46
N ASN A 35 -5.09 6.22 4.00
CA ASN A 35 -6.23 5.93 4.87
C ASN A 35 -6.08 4.55 5.50
N GLY A 36 -7.08 4.13 6.29
CA GLY A 36 -7.04 2.84 6.98
C GLY A 36 -6.92 1.66 6.04
N LEU A 37 -7.62 1.69 4.91
CA LEU A 37 -7.52 0.61 3.91
C LEU A 37 -6.13 0.57 3.29
N GLY A 38 -5.57 1.73 2.98
CA GLY A 38 -4.20 1.81 2.47
C GLY A 38 -3.19 1.21 3.45
N ALA A 39 -3.35 1.52 4.74
CA ALA A 39 -2.48 0.96 5.78
C ALA A 39 -2.62 -0.57 5.86
N PHE A 40 -3.84 -1.07 5.74
CA PHE A 40 -4.10 -2.51 5.72
C PHE A 40 -3.39 -3.18 4.54
N LEU A 41 -3.55 -2.62 3.35
CA LEU A 41 -2.92 -3.14 2.14
C LEU A 41 -1.39 -3.04 2.20
N TRP A 42 -0.88 -1.95 2.77
CA TRP A 42 0.56 -1.80 2.98
C TRP A 42 1.12 -2.96 3.81
N GLY A 43 0.43 -3.31 4.89
CA GLY A 43 0.82 -4.43 5.73
C GLY A 43 0.86 -5.75 4.97
N LYS A 44 -0.12 -5.99 4.11
CA LYS A 44 -0.17 -7.21 3.28
C LYS A 44 0.98 -7.24 2.27
N LEU A 45 1.31 -6.10 1.70
CA LEU A 45 2.36 -6.00 0.67
C LEU A 45 3.79 -6.04 1.23
N GLN A 46 3.96 -6.23 2.53
CA GLN A 46 5.28 -6.55 3.08
C GLN A 46 5.75 -7.93 2.62
N LYS A 47 4.82 -8.75 2.13
CA LYS A 47 5.11 -10.05 1.52
C LYS A 47 4.56 -10.04 0.10
N GLU A 48 5.03 -10.98 -0.71
CA GLU A 48 4.56 -11.12 -2.08
C GLU A 48 3.04 -11.34 -2.12
N GLN A 49 2.34 -10.55 -2.93
CA GLN A 49 0.90 -10.64 -3.10
C GLN A 49 0.52 -10.54 -4.57
N THR A 50 -0.63 -11.10 -4.91
CA THR A 50 -1.28 -10.85 -6.19
C THR A 50 -2.45 -9.91 -5.95
N LYS A 51 -3.01 -9.35 -7.02
CA LYS A 51 -4.21 -8.53 -6.89
C LYS A 51 -5.35 -9.37 -6.29
N GLU A 52 -5.48 -10.62 -6.72
CA GLU A 52 -6.51 -11.53 -6.24
C GLU A 52 -6.37 -11.81 -4.76
N SER A 53 -5.15 -12.02 -4.26
CA SER A 53 -4.94 -12.27 -2.83
C SER A 53 -5.25 -11.03 -2.00
N LEU A 54 -4.97 -9.84 -2.53
CA LEU A 54 -5.33 -8.60 -1.86
C LEU A 54 -6.85 -8.42 -1.80
N ILE A 55 -7.56 -8.73 -2.88
CA ILE A 55 -9.03 -8.66 -2.91
C ILE A 55 -9.61 -9.61 -1.86
N GLU A 56 -9.14 -10.85 -1.81
CA GLU A 56 -9.58 -11.82 -0.82
C GLU A 56 -9.39 -11.30 0.60
N SER A 57 -8.23 -10.73 0.88
CA SER A 57 -7.93 -10.19 2.21
C SER A 57 -8.88 -9.06 2.59
N VAL A 58 -9.20 -8.18 1.65
CA VAL A 58 -10.14 -7.08 1.89
C VAL A 58 -11.54 -7.63 2.17
N LEU A 59 -11.99 -8.60 1.37
CA LEU A 59 -13.33 -9.18 1.55
C LEU A 59 -13.47 -9.93 2.87
N GLU A 60 -12.39 -10.48 3.41
CA GLU A 60 -12.40 -11.15 4.71
C GLU A 60 -12.49 -10.17 5.88
N ASN A 61 -12.04 -8.93 5.70
CA ASN A 61 -11.89 -7.97 6.78
C ASN A 61 -12.81 -6.75 6.69
N TYR A 62 -13.44 -6.54 5.53
CA TYR A 62 -14.30 -5.38 5.28
C TYR A 62 -15.59 -5.80 4.62
N GLU A 63 -16.68 -5.10 4.95
CA GLU A 63 -17.97 -5.34 4.31
C GLU A 63 -18.08 -4.47 3.06
N VAL A 64 -17.52 -4.95 1.96
CA VAL A 64 -17.57 -4.25 0.66
C VAL A 64 -17.78 -5.28 -0.43
N SER A 65 -18.27 -4.84 -1.59
CA SER A 65 -18.40 -5.71 -2.75
C SER A 65 -17.03 -5.99 -3.34
N SER A 66 -16.93 -7.10 -4.08
CA SER A 66 -15.66 -7.42 -4.76
C SER A 66 -15.30 -6.38 -5.81
N ASP A 67 -16.28 -5.77 -6.48
CA ASP A 67 -16.04 -4.71 -7.45
C ASP A 67 -15.43 -3.48 -6.79
N ARG A 68 -15.95 -3.09 -5.62
CA ARG A 68 -15.42 -1.96 -4.87
C ARG A 68 -14.02 -2.24 -4.36
N ALA A 69 -13.79 -3.45 -3.84
CA ALA A 69 -12.48 -3.86 -3.37
C ALA A 69 -11.46 -3.80 -4.50
N ALA A 70 -11.81 -4.32 -5.67
CA ALA A 70 -10.92 -4.31 -6.83
C ALA A 70 -10.59 -2.88 -7.26
N GLU A 71 -11.58 -2.00 -7.28
CA GLU A 71 -11.39 -0.60 -7.67
C GLU A 71 -10.44 0.12 -6.72
N ASP A 72 -10.66 -0.03 -5.42
CA ASP A 72 -9.83 0.61 -4.41
C ASP A 72 -8.39 0.08 -4.42
N ILE A 73 -8.25 -1.23 -4.63
CA ILE A 73 -6.92 -1.86 -4.73
C ILE A 73 -6.19 -1.37 -5.99
N ASP A 74 -6.89 -1.25 -7.11
CA ASP A 74 -6.27 -0.73 -8.34
C ASP A 74 -5.74 0.68 -8.15
N LYS A 75 -6.50 1.54 -7.49
CA LYS A 75 -6.06 2.91 -7.19
C LYS A 75 -4.83 2.92 -6.31
N PHE A 76 -4.82 2.06 -5.30
CA PHE A 76 -3.69 1.96 -4.37
C PHE A 76 -2.43 1.47 -5.09
N ILE A 77 -2.56 0.41 -5.89
CA ILE A 77 -1.45 -0.13 -6.67
C ILE A 77 -0.89 0.93 -7.63
N LEU A 78 -1.76 1.67 -8.29
CA LEU A 78 -1.33 2.72 -9.21
C LEU A 78 -0.57 3.82 -8.48
N GLN A 79 -1.04 4.23 -7.31
CA GLN A 79 -0.36 5.24 -6.50
C GLN A 79 1.06 4.80 -6.13
N LEU A 80 1.21 3.57 -5.66
CA LEU A 80 2.52 3.04 -5.29
C LEU A 80 3.41 2.82 -6.50
N SER A 81 2.84 2.37 -7.60
CA SER A 81 3.57 2.14 -8.84
C SER A 81 4.12 3.45 -9.41
N ASP A 82 3.30 4.50 -9.41
CA ASP A 82 3.71 5.81 -9.89
C ASP A 82 4.82 6.42 -9.03
N ALA A 83 4.82 6.13 -7.74
CA ALA A 83 5.86 6.59 -6.82
C ALA A 83 7.12 5.73 -6.88
N GLY A 84 7.10 4.62 -7.63
CA GLY A 84 8.24 3.72 -7.74
C GLY A 84 8.47 2.85 -6.52
N ILE A 85 7.46 2.70 -5.65
CA ILE A 85 7.58 1.98 -4.38
C ILE A 85 7.26 0.50 -4.52
N LEU A 86 6.52 0.14 -5.55
CA LEU A 86 6.04 -1.21 -5.73
C LEU A 86 6.98 -2.03 -6.62
N GLU A 87 7.34 -3.21 -6.14
CA GLU A 87 8.13 -4.19 -6.89
C GLU A 87 7.19 -5.24 -7.46
N LYS A 88 7.22 -5.40 -8.75
CA LYS A 88 6.33 -6.33 -9.45
C LYS A 88 6.98 -7.68 -9.73
#